data_41a4b357df0aa83e9843bded15a8ed06
#
_entry.id   41a4b357df0aa83e9843bded15a8ed06
#
_cell.length_a   1.000
_cell.length_b   1.000
_cell.length_c   1.000
_cell.angle_alpha   90.00
_cell.angle_beta   90.00
_cell.angle_gamma   90.00
#
_symmetry.space_group_name_H-M   'P 1'
#
loop_
_entity.id
_entity.type
_entity.pdbx_description
1 polymer ?
#
loop_
_entity_poly.entity_id
_entity_poly.type
_entity_poly.pdbx_seq_one_letter_code
_entity_poly.pdbx_strand_id
1 'polypeptide(L)'
;MDETRFGSSPDSDAGMLMTNLLGSLLDDFDGWFSRGETLLCDCPDRVMAEPDRLEMAGRLAEARKAICATRSLLTASEQPMAVSMDAMAPWHLLMTEVWRLSARVSSHRRTSQGSSQAPS
;
A
#
# COMPACT_ATOMS: atom_id res chain seq x y z
N MET A 1 -34.91 -27.26 -5.00
CA MET A 1 -33.94 -28.05 -5.19
C MET A 1 -32.74 -27.52 -5.74
N ASP A 2 -32.81 -26.61 -6.61
CA ASP A 2 -31.64 -26.09 -7.26
C ASP A 2 -30.74 -25.29 -6.39
N GLU A 3 -31.27 -24.71 -5.34
CA GLU A 3 -30.47 -23.94 -4.47
C GLU A 3 -29.41 -24.74 -3.82
N THR A 4 -29.68 -26.00 -3.55
CA THR A 4 -28.69 -26.84 -2.89
C THR A 4 -27.58 -27.24 -3.81
N ARG A 5 -27.83 -27.16 -5.10
CA ARG A 5 -26.86 -27.57 -6.06
C ARG A 5 -25.67 -26.64 -6.15
N PHE A 6 -25.88 -25.40 -5.82
CA PHE A 6 -24.79 -24.45 -5.88
C PHE A 6 -23.79 -24.60 -4.76
N GLY A 7 -24.14 -25.35 -3.74
CA GLY A 7 -23.17 -25.76 -2.74
C GLY A 7 -22.69 -24.70 -1.79
N SER A 8 -22.95 -23.46 -2.03
CA SER A 8 -22.52 -22.42 -1.12
C SER A 8 -23.69 -21.52 -0.78
N SER A 9 -23.74 -21.12 0.48
CA SER A 9 -24.72 -20.18 0.93
C SER A 9 -24.31 -18.78 0.47
N PRO A 10 -25.24 -17.83 0.41
CA PRO A 10 -24.89 -16.45 0.13
C PRO A 10 -23.84 -15.91 1.09
N ASP A 11 -23.86 -16.33 2.36
CA ASP A 11 -22.87 -15.89 3.34
C ASP A 11 -21.49 -16.41 2.98
N SER A 12 -21.41 -17.63 2.48
CA SER A 12 -20.14 -18.23 2.08
C SER A 12 -19.55 -17.52 0.87
N ASP A 13 -20.40 -17.20 -0.11
CA ASP A 13 -19.96 -16.47 -1.30
C ASP A 13 -19.53 -15.05 -0.95
N ALA A 14 -20.29 -14.39 -0.08
CA ALA A 14 -19.95 -13.06 0.38
C ALA A 14 -18.62 -13.07 1.14
N GLY A 15 -18.39 -14.11 1.94
CA GLY A 15 -17.15 -14.27 2.67
C GLY A 15 -15.96 -14.44 1.75
N MET A 16 -16.12 -15.26 0.71
CA MET A 16 -15.04 -15.44 -0.26
C MET A 16 -14.74 -14.18 -1.02
N LEU A 17 -15.78 -13.43 -1.40
CA LEU A 17 -15.61 -12.16 -2.06
C LEU A 17 -14.88 -11.17 -1.15
N MET A 18 -15.27 -11.11 0.10
CA MET A 18 -14.63 -10.22 1.07
C MET A 18 -13.15 -10.57 1.23
N THR A 19 -12.83 -11.86 1.34
CA THR A 19 -11.44 -12.31 1.47
C THR A 19 -10.63 -11.90 0.24
N ASN A 20 -11.19 -12.07 -0.95
CA ASN A 20 -10.51 -11.70 -2.18
C ASN A 20 -10.30 -10.19 -2.28
N LEU A 21 -11.30 -9.41 -1.89
CA LEU A 21 -11.19 -7.95 -1.90
C LEU A 21 -10.13 -7.47 -0.91
N LEU A 22 -10.13 -8.05 0.28
CA LEU A 22 -9.12 -7.70 1.29
C LEU A 22 -7.72 -8.07 0.81
N GLY A 23 -7.57 -9.25 0.20
CA GLY A 23 -6.29 -9.67 -0.34
C GLY A 23 -5.78 -8.70 -1.40
N SER A 24 -6.66 -8.27 -2.31
CA SER A 24 -6.30 -7.31 -3.34
C SER A 24 -5.92 -5.97 -2.74
N LEU A 25 -6.64 -5.52 -1.74
CA LEU A 25 -6.36 -4.25 -1.06
C LEU A 25 -5.00 -4.30 -0.36
N LEU A 26 -4.71 -5.41 0.32
CA LEU A 26 -3.43 -5.60 0.98
C LEU A 26 -2.28 -5.60 -0.04
N ASP A 27 -2.49 -6.23 -1.20
CA ASP A 27 -1.51 -6.22 -2.27
C ASP A 27 -1.24 -4.81 -2.78
N ASP A 28 -2.30 -4.01 -2.92
CA ASP A 28 -2.17 -2.63 -3.37
C ASP A 28 -1.36 -1.81 -2.38
N PHE A 29 -1.66 -1.92 -1.09
CA PHE A 29 -0.91 -1.21 -0.07
C PHE A 29 0.56 -1.63 -0.08
N ASP A 30 0.81 -2.93 -0.12
CA ASP A 30 2.18 -3.43 -0.11
C ASP A 30 2.96 -2.96 -1.33
N GLY A 31 2.32 -2.95 -2.49
CA GLY A 31 2.95 -2.46 -3.71
C GLY A 31 3.32 -0.99 -3.62
N TRP A 32 2.41 -0.15 -3.10
CA TRP A 32 2.69 1.27 -2.93
C TRP A 32 3.77 1.52 -1.90
N PHE A 33 3.78 0.75 -0.80
CA PHE A 33 4.80 0.92 0.24
C PHE A 33 6.17 0.46 -0.24
N SER A 34 6.23 -0.60 -1.03
CA SER A 34 7.47 -1.04 -1.67
C SER A 34 8.01 0.04 -2.61
N ARG A 35 7.11 0.65 -3.39
CA ARG A 35 7.49 1.74 -4.28
C ARG A 35 7.99 2.95 -3.48
N GLY A 36 7.35 3.21 -2.34
CA GLY A 36 7.79 4.27 -1.44
C GLY A 36 9.20 4.06 -0.94
N GLU A 37 9.53 2.83 -0.58
CA GLU A 37 10.88 2.49 -0.14
C GLU A 37 11.91 2.77 -1.25
N THR A 38 11.58 2.40 -2.47
CA THR A 38 12.45 2.67 -3.62
C THR A 38 12.61 4.17 -3.85
N LEU A 39 11.51 4.91 -3.75
CA LEU A 39 11.54 6.37 -3.91
C LEU A 39 12.44 7.02 -2.86
N LEU A 40 12.38 6.55 -1.63
CA LEU A 40 13.21 7.10 -0.56
C LEU A 40 14.70 6.83 -0.79
N CYS A 41 15.04 5.68 -1.36
CA CYS A 41 16.42 5.37 -1.68
C CYS A 41 17.01 6.35 -2.69
N ASP A 42 16.18 6.80 -3.63
CA ASP A 42 16.61 7.69 -4.70
C ASP A 42 16.28 9.15 -4.44
N CYS A 43 15.70 9.45 -3.29
CA CYS A 43 15.17 10.77 -2.99
C CYS A 43 16.29 11.75 -2.69
N PRO A 44 16.36 12.89 -3.41
CA PRO A 44 17.34 13.93 -3.10
C PRO A 44 17.02 14.63 -1.78
N ASP A 45 18.05 15.14 -1.12
CA ASP A 45 17.88 15.86 0.13
C ASP A 45 16.99 17.08 -0.02
N ARG A 46 16.94 17.66 -1.21
CA ARG A 46 16.09 18.81 -1.48
C ARG A 46 14.61 18.48 -1.40
N VAL A 47 14.26 17.24 -1.72
CA VAL A 47 12.87 16.79 -1.65
C VAL A 47 12.53 16.39 -0.23
N MET A 48 13.41 15.66 0.44
CA MET A 48 13.18 15.22 1.80
C MET A 48 14.53 15.02 2.48
N ALA A 49 14.71 15.67 3.63
CA ALA A 49 15.94 15.57 4.39
C ALA A 49 16.12 14.17 4.96
N GLU A 50 17.35 13.79 5.21
CA GLU A 50 17.68 12.45 5.67
C GLU A 50 16.91 11.99 6.90
N PRO A 51 16.78 12.80 7.97
CA PRO A 51 16.01 12.32 9.13
C PRO A 51 14.57 11.97 8.79
N ASP A 52 13.95 12.75 7.90
CA ASP A 52 12.57 12.50 7.48
C ASP A 52 12.49 11.26 6.60
N ARG A 53 13.50 11.04 5.75
CA ARG A 53 13.56 9.83 4.92
C ARG A 53 13.67 8.59 5.78
N LEU A 54 14.49 8.63 6.81
CA LEU A 54 14.68 7.49 7.72
C LEU A 54 13.41 7.20 8.51
N GLU A 55 12.73 8.24 8.96
CA GLU A 55 11.48 8.08 9.68
C GLU A 55 10.42 7.44 8.78
N MET A 56 10.27 7.95 7.58
CA MET A 56 9.29 7.42 6.65
C MET A 56 9.63 5.98 6.25
N ALA A 57 10.92 5.69 6.04
CA ALA A 57 11.34 4.33 5.73
C ALA A 57 10.97 3.36 6.84
N GLY A 58 11.11 3.77 8.08
CA GLY A 58 10.71 2.96 9.24
C GLY A 58 9.22 2.71 9.26
N ARG A 59 8.42 3.73 8.96
CA ARG A 59 6.97 3.61 8.92
C ARG A 59 6.53 2.68 7.79
N LEU A 60 7.17 2.76 6.63
CA LEU A 60 6.88 1.87 5.51
C LEU A 60 7.22 0.43 5.84
N ALA A 61 8.37 0.20 6.47
CA ALA A 61 8.79 -1.14 6.86
C ALA A 61 7.81 -1.76 7.86
N GLU A 62 7.39 -0.98 8.86
CA GLU A 62 6.43 -1.45 9.85
C GLU A 62 5.07 -1.74 9.22
N ALA A 63 4.63 -0.88 8.31
CA ALA A 63 3.36 -1.09 7.62
C ALA A 63 3.40 -2.37 6.78
N ARG A 64 4.50 -2.63 6.09
CA ARG A 64 4.63 -3.84 5.29
C ARG A 64 4.63 -5.09 6.15
N LYS A 65 5.25 -5.04 7.32
CA LYS A 65 5.18 -6.15 8.28
C LYS A 65 3.76 -6.40 8.75
N ALA A 66 3.04 -5.33 9.05
CA ALA A 66 1.65 -5.43 9.49
C ALA A 66 0.77 -6.03 8.40
N ILE A 67 0.99 -5.62 7.15
CA ILE A 67 0.26 -6.16 6.01
C ILE A 67 0.53 -7.65 5.85
N CYS A 68 1.79 -8.05 5.97
CA CYS A 68 2.18 -9.44 5.88
C CYS A 68 1.50 -10.27 6.97
N ALA A 69 1.48 -9.77 8.20
CA ALA A 69 0.83 -10.44 9.31
C ALA A 69 -0.69 -10.57 9.07
N THR A 70 -1.31 -9.49 8.59
CA THR A 70 -2.75 -9.50 8.30
C THR A 70 -3.06 -10.50 7.20
N ARG A 71 -2.22 -10.56 6.17
CA ARG A 71 -2.40 -11.52 5.08
C ARG A 71 -2.27 -12.95 5.59
N SER A 72 -1.33 -13.21 6.48
CA SER A 72 -1.16 -14.54 7.07
C SER A 72 -2.39 -14.95 7.87
N LEU A 73 -2.94 -14.03 8.66
CA LEU A 73 -4.16 -14.29 9.42
C LEU A 73 -5.34 -14.56 8.48
N LEU A 74 -5.45 -13.78 7.42
CA LEU A 74 -6.53 -13.94 6.45
C LEU A 74 -6.46 -15.31 5.77
N THR A 75 -5.25 -15.74 5.43
CA THR A 75 -5.02 -17.02 4.78
C THR A 75 -5.27 -18.19 5.74
N ALA A 76 -4.88 -18.04 7.01
CA ALA A 76 -5.00 -19.09 8.00
C ALA A 76 -6.43 -19.25 8.51
N SER A 77 -7.26 -18.25 8.36
CA SER A 77 -8.63 -18.29 8.88
C SER A 77 -9.52 -19.11 7.97
N GLU A 78 -10.27 -20.03 8.55
CA GLU A 78 -11.26 -20.81 7.80
C GLU A 78 -12.48 -19.99 7.50
N GLN A 79 -12.71 -18.94 8.24
CA GLN A 79 -13.84 -18.05 8.05
C GLN A 79 -13.35 -16.67 7.70
N PRO A 80 -14.13 -15.89 6.94
CA PRO A 80 -13.74 -14.56 6.59
C PRO A 80 -13.48 -13.73 7.83
N MET A 81 -12.33 -13.09 7.87
CA MET A 81 -12.02 -12.18 8.95
C MET A 81 -12.63 -10.83 8.66
N ALA A 82 -13.25 -10.27 9.69
CA ALA A 82 -13.65 -8.88 9.61
C ALA A 82 -12.43 -8.02 9.92
N VAL A 83 -11.90 -7.35 8.92
CA VAL A 83 -10.82 -6.41 9.12
C VAL A 83 -11.45 -5.04 9.21
N SER A 84 -11.20 -4.35 10.32
CA SER A 84 -11.77 -3.04 10.53
C SER A 84 -11.17 -2.04 9.56
N MET A 85 -12.01 -1.22 8.95
CA MET A 85 -11.52 -0.12 8.11
C MET A 85 -10.70 0.86 8.94
N ASP A 86 -11.02 1.00 10.22
CA ASP A 86 -10.23 1.85 11.11
C ASP A 86 -8.81 1.34 11.27
N ALA A 87 -8.63 0.03 11.27
CA ALA A 87 -7.30 -0.56 11.36
C ALA A 87 -6.46 -0.24 10.13
N MET A 88 -7.11 0.00 8.99
CA MET A 88 -6.42 0.33 7.75
C MET A 88 -6.21 1.82 7.54
N ALA A 89 -6.81 2.66 8.37
CA ALA A 89 -6.70 4.11 8.24
C ALA A 89 -5.25 4.60 8.21
N PRO A 90 -4.35 4.11 9.09
CA PRO A 90 -2.95 4.54 9.02
C PRO A 90 -2.28 4.18 7.69
N TRP A 91 -2.68 3.06 7.09
CA TRP A 91 -2.12 2.66 5.79
C TRP A 91 -2.60 3.57 4.67
N HIS A 92 -3.86 4.01 4.71
CA HIS A 92 -4.37 4.97 3.73
C HIS A 92 -3.61 6.29 3.83
N LEU A 93 -3.37 6.77 5.04
CA LEU A 93 -2.62 8.00 5.23
C LEU A 93 -1.18 7.86 4.71
N LEU A 94 -0.55 6.74 5.02
CA LEU A 94 0.82 6.49 4.58
C LEU A 94 0.90 6.37 3.05
N MET A 95 -0.09 5.73 2.44
CA MET A 95 -0.17 5.63 0.99
C MET A 95 -0.28 7.02 0.35
N THR A 96 -1.06 7.91 0.94
CA THR A 96 -1.18 9.28 0.49
C THR A 96 0.18 10.00 0.57
N GLU A 97 0.94 9.75 1.63
CA GLU A 97 2.27 10.33 1.76
C GLU A 97 3.22 9.82 0.67
N VAL A 98 3.12 8.54 0.33
CA VAL A 98 3.91 7.97 -0.77
C VAL A 98 3.55 8.65 -2.09
N TRP A 99 2.27 8.87 -2.34
CA TRP A 99 1.82 9.55 -3.55
C TRP A 99 2.38 10.97 -3.61
N ARG A 100 2.34 11.69 -2.50
CA ARG A 100 2.90 13.04 -2.43
C ARG A 100 4.40 13.03 -2.68
N LEU A 101 5.10 12.06 -2.10
CA LEU A 101 6.53 11.91 -2.32
C LEU A 101 6.82 11.62 -3.79
N SER A 102 6.04 10.73 -4.40
CA SER A 102 6.19 10.39 -5.81
C SER A 102 6.03 11.64 -6.69
N ALA A 103 5.03 12.46 -6.39
CA ALA A 103 4.80 13.69 -7.13
C ALA A 103 5.95 14.68 -6.96
N ARG A 104 6.47 14.81 -5.74
CA ARG A 104 7.57 15.72 -5.45
C ARG A 104 8.86 15.30 -6.14
N VAL A 105 9.16 14.00 -6.12
CA VAL A 105 10.34 13.45 -6.80
C VAL A 105 10.21 13.65 -8.31
N SER A 106 9.04 13.38 -8.87
CA SER A 106 8.80 13.57 -10.30
C SER A 106 8.95 15.04 -10.69
N SER A 107 8.40 15.94 -9.88
CA SER A 107 8.51 17.37 -10.11
C SER A 107 9.97 17.82 -10.06
N HIS A 108 10.71 17.35 -9.08
CA HIS A 108 12.13 17.65 -8.95
C HIS A 108 12.92 17.18 -10.17
N ARG A 109 12.63 15.95 -10.62
CA ARG A 109 13.31 15.40 -11.82
C ARG A 109 13.00 16.22 -13.07
N ARG A 110 11.75 16.62 -13.25
CA ARG A 110 11.36 17.44 -14.39
C ARG A 110 12.06 18.79 -14.37
N THR A 111 12.12 19.41 -13.20
CA THR A 111 12.81 20.69 -13.04
C THR A 111 14.29 20.57 -13.37
N SER A 112 14.93 19.51 -12.87
CA SER A 112 16.34 19.28 -13.14
C SER A 112 16.60 19.03 -14.61
N GLN A 113 15.74 18.23 -15.24
CA GLN A 113 15.88 17.97 -16.69
C GLN A 113 15.62 19.22 -17.49
N GLY A 114 14.62 20.00 -17.11
CA GLY A 114 14.33 21.25 -17.77
C GLY A 114 15.50 22.21 -17.70
N SER A 115 16.15 22.29 -16.54
CA SER A 115 17.34 23.13 -16.38
C SER A 115 18.49 22.63 -17.22
N SER A 116 18.66 21.31 -17.29
CA SER A 116 19.73 20.72 -18.10
C SER A 116 19.54 20.96 -19.58
N GLN A 117 18.28 21.00 -20.00
CA GLN A 117 17.94 21.15 -21.41
C GLN A 117 17.77 22.61 -21.80
N ALA A 118 17.86 23.52 -20.87
CA ALA A 118 17.70 24.93 -21.16
C ALA A 118 18.74 25.35 -22.20
N PRO A 119 18.33 26.09 -23.22
CA PRO A 119 19.30 26.54 -24.21
C PRO A 119 20.26 27.49 -23.58
N SER A 120 21.46 27.33 -23.95
CA SER A 120 22.51 28.19 -23.45
C SER A 120 22.53 29.50 -24.17
#